data_05bf5987593e2bd300b79a545c328c72
#
_entry.id   05bf5987593e2bd300b79a545c328c72
#
_cell.length_a   1.000
_cell.length_b   1.000
_cell.length_c   1.000
_cell.angle_alpha   90.00
_cell.angle_beta   90.00
_cell.angle_gamma   90.00
#
_symmetry.space_group_name_H-M   'P 1'
#
loop_
_entity.id
_entity.type
_entity.pdbx_description
1 polymer ?
#
loop_
_entity_poly.entity_id
_entity_poly.type
_entity_poly.pdbx_seq_one_letter_code
_entity_poly.pdbx_strand_id
1 'polypeptide(L)'
;GKNRLIVPGGYVEPGETPQQALKREYMEETGIVVEPKELIGIRFNQKDWYVAFSADYVSGHAVSDHNENSEVLWLDIDEALTREDVPDLTKKLIQCALHKENGFVQIPYDGTRRYGEYSFYGIPL
;
A
#
# COMPACT_ATOMS: atom_id res chain seq x y z
N GLY A 1 6.15 -15.80 -2.81
CA GLY A 1 6.74 -16.89 -3.54
C GLY A 1 6.71 -16.68 -5.03
N LYS A 2 7.39 -17.53 -5.72
CA LYS A 2 7.35 -17.55 -7.17
C LYS A 2 5.91 -17.70 -7.63
N ASN A 3 5.53 -17.14 -8.73
CA ASN A 3 4.21 -17.28 -9.33
C ASN A 3 3.06 -16.72 -8.49
N ARG A 4 3.36 -15.76 -7.63
CA ARG A 4 2.32 -15.07 -6.87
C ARG A 4 2.26 -13.62 -7.30
N LEU A 5 1.04 -13.08 -7.35
CA LEU A 5 0.82 -11.67 -7.63
C LEU A 5 0.61 -10.94 -6.31
N ILE A 6 1.47 -9.99 -6.02
CA ILE A 6 1.39 -9.21 -4.80
C ILE A 6 1.34 -7.73 -5.15
N VAL A 7 0.81 -6.93 -4.23
CA VAL A 7 0.86 -5.48 -4.38
C VAL A 7 2.26 -4.99 -4.02
N PRO A 8 2.74 -3.92 -4.67
CA PRO A 8 4.05 -3.34 -4.33
C PRO A 8 4.09 -2.87 -2.88
N GLY A 9 5.26 -2.96 -2.28
CA GLY A 9 5.46 -2.52 -0.91
C GLY A 9 6.82 -2.92 -0.40
N GLY A 10 7.11 -2.52 0.83
CA GLY A 10 8.38 -2.82 1.46
C GLY A 10 8.43 -2.21 2.84
N TYR A 11 9.64 -2.12 3.38
CA TYR A 11 9.84 -1.61 4.73
C TYR A 11 9.92 -0.09 4.73
N VAL A 12 9.39 0.51 5.81
CA VAL A 12 9.56 1.95 6.06
C VAL A 12 10.99 2.17 6.49
N GLU A 13 11.69 3.07 5.82
CA GLU A 13 13.07 3.38 6.15
C GLU A 13 13.14 4.48 7.21
N PRO A 14 14.26 4.59 7.93
CA PRO A 14 14.43 5.67 8.89
C PRO A 14 14.19 7.03 8.23
N GLY A 15 13.40 7.87 8.89
CA GLY A 15 13.08 9.20 8.38
C GLY A 15 11.89 9.27 7.44
N GLU A 16 11.30 8.13 7.10
CA GLU A 16 10.10 8.08 6.24
C GLU A 16 8.85 7.89 7.07
N THR A 17 7.74 8.46 6.59
CA THR A 17 6.41 8.07 7.06
C THR A 17 5.95 6.87 6.21
N PRO A 18 4.93 6.14 6.66
CA PRO A 18 4.41 5.01 5.87
C PRO A 18 3.99 5.40 4.45
N GLN A 19 3.33 6.54 4.27
CA GLN A 19 2.91 6.95 2.94
C GLN A 19 4.09 7.36 2.05
N GLN A 20 5.15 7.91 2.63
CA GLN A 20 6.36 8.20 1.88
C GLN A 20 7.02 6.92 1.41
N ALA A 21 7.08 5.92 2.28
CA ALA A 21 7.61 4.61 1.96
C ALA A 21 6.81 3.97 0.82
N LEU A 22 5.48 4.06 0.88
CA LEU A 22 4.63 3.48 -0.15
C LEU A 22 4.89 4.12 -1.50
N LYS A 23 4.97 5.46 -1.56
CA LYS A 23 5.25 6.16 -2.80
C LYS A 23 6.60 5.76 -3.38
N ARG A 24 7.61 5.67 -2.52
CA ARG A 24 8.95 5.28 -2.94
C ARG A 24 8.98 3.86 -3.49
N GLU A 25 8.36 2.91 -2.77
CA GLU A 25 8.34 1.51 -3.20
C GLU A 25 7.61 1.33 -4.53
N TYR A 26 6.49 2.02 -4.71
CA TYR A 26 5.77 1.95 -5.98
C TYR A 26 6.63 2.46 -7.13
N MET A 27 7.31 3.57 -6.94
CA MET A 27 8.19 4.11 -7.97
C MET A 27 9.33 3.15 -8.28
N GLU A 28 9.98 2.62 -7.25
CA GLU A 28 11.11 1.71 -7.45
C GLU A 28 10.69 0.41 -8.12
N GLU A 29 9.56 -0.16 -7.73
CA GLU A 29 9.15 -1.47 -8.21
C GLU A 29 8.36 -1.44 -9.50
N THR A 30 7.64 -0.36 -9.78
CA THR A 30 6.72 -0.33 -10.91
C THR A 30 6.84 0.89 -11.82
N GLY A 31 7.54 1.94 -11.40
CA GLY A 31 7.60 3.20 -12.16
C GLY A 31 6.35 4.04 -12.07
N ILE A 32 5.42 3.70 -11.17
CA ILE A 32 4.14 4.39 -11.04
C ILE A 32 4.16 5.34 -9.85
N VAL A 33 3.62 6.54 -10.05
CA VAL A 33 3.38 7.50 -8.98
C VAL A 33 1.97 7.31 -8.47
N VAL A 34 1.84 7.06 -7.17
CA VAL A 34 0.55 6.90 -6.52
C VAL A 34 0.42 7.89 -5.37
N GLU A 35 -0.82 8.20 -5.00
CA GLU A 35 -1.10 9.01 -3.81
C GLU A 35 -1.86 8.16 -2.82
N PRO A 36 -1.25 7.81 -1.68
CA PRO A 36 -1.95 7.04 -0.64
C PRO A 36 -3.12 7.82 -0.07
N LYS A 37 -4.22 7.12 0.20
CA LYS A 37 -5.46 7.73 0.68
C LYS A 37 -5.83 7.22 2.06
N GLU A 38 -6.44 6.05 2.14
CA GLU A 38 -6.97 5.55 3.40
C GLU A 38 -6.17 4.36 3.90
N LEU A 39 -6.01 4.29 5.21
CA LEU A 39 -5.47 3.10 5.85
C LEU A 39 -6.59 2.08 5.88
N ILE A 40 -6.47 0.99 5.15
CA ILE A 40 -7.55 0.03 4.97
C ILE A 40 -7.36 -1.26 5.74
N GLY A 41 -6.16 -1.53 6.23
CA GLY A 41 -5.95 -2.76 6.98
C GLY A 41 -4.59 -2.82 7.61
N ILE A 42 -4.51 -3.59 8.68
CA ILE A 42 -3.26 -3.89 9.38
C ILE A 42 -3.26 -5.38 9.67
N ARG A 43 -2.19 -6.05 9.28
CA ARG A 43 -1.98 -7.45 9.63
C ARG A 43 -0.82 -7.55 10.60
N PHE A 44 -1.04 -8.25 11.69
CA PHE A 44 0.00 -8.51 12.68
C PHE A 44 0.45 -9.96 12.60
N ASN A 45 1.73 -10.19 12.80
CA ASN A 45 2.21 -11.51 13.19
C ASN A 45 3.37 -11.31 14.16
N GLN A 46 4.01 -12.39 14.60
CA GLN A 46 5.07 -12.27 15.60
C GLN A 46 6.33 -11.58 15.06
N LYS A 47 6.46 -11.50 13.75
CA LYS A 47 7.64 -10.94 13.11
C LYS A 47 7.48 -9.47 12.81
N ASP A 48 6.34 -9.07 12.25
CA ASP A 48 6.17 -7.69 11.76
C ASP A 48 4.71 -7.28 11.67
N TRP A 49 4.53 -6.00 11.39
CA TRP A 49 3.24 -5.40 11.09
C TRP A 49 3.22 -5.09 9.61
N TYR A 50 2.10 -5.37 8.98
CA TYR A 50 1.88 -5.05 7.59
C TYR A 50 0.74 -4.05 7.52
N VAL A 51 1.02 -2.86 7.00
CA VAL A 51 0.05 -1.75 6.94
C VAL A 51 -0.29 -1.52 5.48
N ALA A 52 -1.58 -1.49 5.17
CA ALA A 52 -2.05 -1.37 3.80
C ALA A 52 -2.92 -0.13 3.62
N PHE A 53 -2.74 0.53 2.48
CA PHE A 53 -3.47 1.74 2.12
C PHE A 53 -4.17 1.55 0.79
N SER A 54 -5.30 2.23 0.62
CA SER A 54 -5.80 2.50 -0.71
C SER A 54 -4.97 3.65 -1.30
N ALA A 55 -4.87 3.71 -2.61
CA ALA A 55 -4.08 4.75 -3.25
C ALA A 55 -4.69 5.07 -4.62
N ASP A 56 -4.53 6.34 -5.02
CA ASP A 56 -4.95 6.79 -6.34
C ASP A 56 -3.75 6.78 -7.28
N TYR A 57 -4.00 6.37 -8.51
CA TYR A 57 -3.01 6.48 -9.58
C TYR A 57 -2.84 7.96 -9.95
N VAL A 58 -1.59 8.43 -10.01
CA VAL A 58 -1.30 9.81 -10.42
C VAL A 58 -0.70 9.84 -11.81
N SER A 59 0.38 9.09 -12.04
CA SER A 59 1.08 9.11 -13.32
C SER A 59 2.03 7.94 -13.44
N GLY A 60 2.61 7.78 -14.62
CA GLY A 60 3.62 6.78 -14.89
C GLY A 60 3.08 5.58 -15.62
N HIS A 61 3.98 4.79 -16.18
CA HIS A 61 3.66 3.55 -16.86
C HIS A 61 4.23 2.38 -16.06
N ALA A 62 3.42 1.33 -15.91
CA ALA A 62 3.84 0.15 -15.17
C ALA A 62 4.98 -0.56 -15.91
N VAL A 63 6.15 -0.66 -15.26
CA VAL A 63 7.29 -1.39 -15.80
C VAL A 63 7.92 -2.20 -14.68
N SER A 64 8.40 -3.39 -15.01
CA SER A 64 9.14 -4.20 -14.05
C SER A 64 10.50 -3.56 -13.76
N ASP A 65 10.95 -3.67 -12.51
CA ASP A 65 12.30 -3.25 -12.14
C ASP A 65 13.35 -4.27 -12.58
N HIS A 66 12.91 -5.41 -13.14
CA HIS A 66 13.75 -6.51 -13.62
C HIS A 66 14.65 -7.09 -12.53
N ASN A 67 14.32 -6.84 -11.29
CA ASN A 67 15.11 -7.24 -10.14
C ASN A 67 14.28 -8.06 -9.17
N GLU A 68 13.29 -7.43 -8.53
CA GLU A 68 12.40 -8.12 -7.59
C GLU A 68 11.15 -8.66 -8.27
N ASN A 69 10.76 -8.05 -9.40
CA ASN A 69 9.54 -8.38 -10.11
C ASN A 69 9.86 -8.90 -11.51
N SER A 70 9.20 -9.99 -11.90
CA SER A 70 9.29 -10.48 -13.28
C SER A 70 8.26 -9.79 -14.18
N GLU A 71 7.15 -9.31 -13.60
CA GLU A 71 6.06 -8.73 -14.37
C GLU A 71 5.25 -7.77 -13.49
N VAL A 72 4.79 -6.68 -14.08
CA VAL A 72 3.89 -5.73 -13.43
C VAL A 72 2.62 -5.65 -14.26
N LEU A 73 1.48 -5.88 -13.61
CA LEU A 73 0.17 -5.93 -14.27
C LEU A 73 -0.82 -4.97 -13.63
N TRP A 74 -1.77 -4.52 -14.45
CA TRP A 74 -3.02 -3.94 -13.98
C TRP A 74 -4.10 -5.01 -14.09
N LEU A 75 -4.88 -5.21 -13.03
CA LEU A 75 -5.97 -6.16 -13.01
C LEU A 75 -7.27 -5.47 -12.60
N ASP A 76 -8.37 -5.87 -13.23
CA ASP A 76 -9.68 -5.49 -12.74
C ASP A 76 -9.92 -6.16 -11.37
N ILE A 77 -10.70 -5.49 -10.53
CA ILE A 77 -10.98 -5.98 -9.17
C ILE A 77 -11.59 -7.39 -9.22
N ASP A 78 -12.57 -7.60 -10.08
CA ASP A 78 -13.23 -8.91 -10.17
C ASP A 78 -12.26 -10.00 -10.58
N GLU A 79 -11.37 -9.71 -11.52
CA GLU A 79 -10.35 -10.67 -11.94
C GLU A 79 -9.39 -10.97 -10.79
N ALA A 80 -8.92 -9.94 -10.09
CA ALA A 80 -8.00 -10.13 -8.98
C ALA A 80 -8.60 -11.00 -7.89
N LEU A 81 -9.89 -10.84 -7.60
CA LEU A 81 -10.57 -11.60 -6.55
C LEU A 81 -10.77 -13.07 -6.90
N THR A 82 -10.68 -13.45 -8.18
CA THR A 82 -10.90 -14.84 -8.60
C THR A 82 -9.62 -15.59 -8.97
N ARG A 83 -8.50 -14.89 -9.13
CA ARG A 83 -7.25 -15.55 -9.54
C ARG A 83 -6.64 -16.34 -8.39
N GLU A 84 -6.15 -17.53 -8.71
CA GLU A 84 -5.52 -18.39 -7.70
C GLU A 84 -4.14 -17.90 -7.28
N ASP A 85 -3.46 -17.14 -8.15
CA ASP A 85 -2.12 -16.63 -7.86
C ASP A 85 -2.14 -15.31 -7.07
N VAL A 86 -3.32 -14.80 -6.72
CA VAL A 86 -3.47 -13.64 -5.83
C VAL A 86 -3.65 -14.17 -4.41
N PRO A 87 -2.76 -13.79 -3.47
CA PRO A 87 -2.84 -14.29 -2.10
C PRO A 87 -4.13 -13.89 -1.38
N ASP A 88 -4.54 -14.71 -0.42
CA ASP A 88 -5.74 -14.44 0.38
C ASP A 88 -5.69 -13.09 1.09
N LEU A 89 -4.52 -12.72 1.62
CA LEU A 89 -4.37 -11.41 2.26
C LEU A 89 -4.66 -10.28 1.28
N THR A 90 -4.14 -10.38 0.06
CA THR A 90 -4.39 -9.36 -0.97
C THR A 90 -5.88 -9.27 -1.31
N LYS A 91 -6.55 -10.42 -1.45
CA LYS A 91 -7.99 -10.44 -1.71
C LYS A 91 -8.77 -9.78 -0.58
N LYS A 92 -8.38 -10.06 0.66
CA LYS A 92 -9.03 -9.45 1.82
C LYS A 92 -8.84 -7.94 1.84
N LEU A 93 -7.65 -7.46 1.51
CA LEU A 93 -7.37 -6.04 1.44
C LEU A 93 -8.18 -5.33 0.35
N ILE A 94 -8.34 -5.99 -0.79
CA ILE A 94 -9.19 -5.46 -1.87
C ILE A 94 -10.63 -5.29 -1.37
N GLN A 95 -11.15 -6.30 -0.68
CA GLN A 95 -12.49 -6.23 -0.12
C GLN A 95 -12.63 -5.09 0.88
N CYS A 96 -11.61 -4.89 1.73
CA CYS A 96 -11.61 -3.76 2.66
C CYS A 96 -11.62 -2.42 1.91
N ALA A 97 -10.86 -2.32 0.83
CA ALA A 97 -10.78 -1.08 0.05
C ALA A 97 -12.10 -0.71 -0.60
N LEU A 98 -12.96 -1.69 -0.84
CA LEU A 98 -14.28 -1.44 -1.43
C LEU A 98 -15.27 -0.82 -0.43
N HIS A 99 -14.96 -0.86 0.87
CA HIS A 99 -15.78 -0.25 1.93
C HIS A 99 -15.15 1.07 2.36
N LYS A 100 -15.13 2.04 1.45
CA LYS A 100 -14.38 3.29 1.60
C LYS A 100 -14.76 4.15 2.81
N GLU A 101 -16.02 4.09 3.24
CA GLU A 101 -16.49 4.93 4.35
C GLU A 101 -15.94 4.50 5.70
N ASN A 102 -15.28 3.38 5.77
CA ASN A 102 -14.76 2.83 7.02
C ASN A 102 -13.23 2.94 7.16
N GLY A 103 -12.56 3.53 6.17
CA GLY A 103 -11.11 3.66 6.20
C GLY A 103 -10.65 4.85 7.04
N PHE A 104 -9.45 4.72 7.60
CA PHE A 104 -8.79 5.84 8.27
C PHE A 104 -8.10 6.71 7.22
N VAL A 105 -8.15 8.02 7.43
CA VAL A 105 -7.45 8.98 6.58
C VAL A 105 -6.43 9.73 7.40
N GLN A 106 -5.46 10.33 6.72
CA GLN A 106 -4.49 11.16 7.40
C GLN A 106 -5.16 12.46 7.84
N ILE A 107 -5.04 12.76 9.11
CA ILE A 107 -5.63 13.95 9.72
C ILE A 107 -4.50 14.86 10.19
N PRO A 108 -4.60 16.18 9.94
CA PRO A 108 -3.60 17.11 10.45
C PRO A 108 -3.42 16.96 11.95
N TYR A 109 -2.18 16.95 12.39
CA TYR A 109 -1.85 16.69 13.78
C TYR A 109 -0.60 17.45 14.17
N ASP A 110 -0.72 18.29 15.20
CA ASP A 110 0.39 19.06 15.74
C ASP A 110 0.93 18.39 16.99
N GLY A 111 1.78 17.41 16.78
CA GLY A 111 2.47 16.76 17.87
C GLY A 111 3.77 17.50 18.20
N THR A 112 4.52 16.94 19.12
CA THR A 112 5.79 17.54 19.55
C THR A 112 6.87 17.46 18.48
N ARG A 113 6.73 16.54 17.54
CA ARG A 113 7.70 16.30 16.47
C ARG A 113 9.09 15.98 16.99
N ARG A 114 9.17 15.42 18.17
CA ARG A 114 10.44 15.05 18.80
C ARG A 114 11.23 14.05 17.98
N TYR A 115 10.53 13.18 17.27
CA TYR A 115 11.14 12.09 16.51
C TYR A 115 10.92 12.27 15.00
N GLY A 116 11.00 13.50 14.53
CA GLY A 116 10.84 13.81 13.12
C GLY A 116 9.40 14.10 12.76
N GLU A 117 9.05 13.75 11.53
CA GLU A 117 7.71 14.02 11.01
C GLU A 117 6.73 12.96 11.50
N TYR A 118 5.56 13.40 11.96
CA TYR A 118 4.51 12.51 12.47
C TYR A 118 3.38 12.45 11.47
N SER A 119 2.74 11.28 11.38
CA SER A 119 1.50 11.17 10.65
C SER A 119 0.47 10.47 11.53
N PHE A 120 -0.74 11.00 11.51
CA PHE A 120 -1.84 10.48 12.31
C PHE A 120 -2.99 10.09 11.38
N TYR A 121 -3.49 8.89 11.57
CA TYR A 121 -4.62 8.37 10.78
C TYR A 121 -5.78 8.09 11.71
N GLY A 122 -6.94 8.55 11.31
CA GLY A 122 -8.14 8.34 12.10
C GLY A 122 -9.38 8.37 11.23
N ILE A 123 -10.52 8.22 11.87
CA ILE A 123 -11.80 8.32 11.21
C ILE A 123 -11.99 9.79 10.80
N PRO A 124 -12.42 10.06 9.57
CA PRO A 124 -12.65 11.44 9.13
C PRO A 124 -13.64 12.17 10.05
N LEU A 125 -13.28 13.37 10.45
CA LEU A 125 -14.11 14.19 11.34
C LEU A 125 -14.95 15.19 10.54
#